data_0edb4be6bb9de163b462b00c5bb6de37
#
_entry.id   0edb4be6bb9de163b462b00c5bb6de37
#
_cell.length_a   1.000
_cell.length_b   1.000
_cell.length_c   1.000
_cell.angle_alpha   90.00
_cell.angle_beta   90.00
_cell.angle_gamma   90.00
#
_symmetry.space_group_name_H-M   'P 1'
#
loop_
_entity.id
_entity.type
_entity.pdbx_description
1 polymer ?
#
loop_
_entity_poly.entity_id
_entity_poly.type
_entity_poly.pdbx_seq_one_letter_code
_entity_poly.pdbx_strand_id
1 'polypeptide(L)'
;MTKKKMSEEEKKDWNELYSYVKGLMGYDDKTSLSRTEVLKLKGLTRGQFIANNNQQELAEYSFYEILVTFKVCKFDIIRGFRSNSFKSNGHKFNYMIKIVEGNLSTVRERLKSRKQAEQKMESIEVTEESAIKYVNKNKKKRKNKLLEGIE
;
A
#
# COMPACT_ATOMS: atom_id res chain seq x y z
N MET A 1 -10.19 15.43 26.01
CA MET A 1 -9.88 14.50 24.90
C MET A 1 -8.44 14.04 25.00
N THR A 2 -8.28 12.80 25.37
CA THR A 2 -6.96 12.18 25.37
C THR A 2 -6.58 11.84 23.94
N LYS A 3 -5.59 12.53 23.41
CA LYS A 3 -5.00 12.15 22.13
C LYS A 3 -4.40 10.77 22.28
N LYS A 4 -4.91 9.82 21.51
CA LYS A 4 -4.36 8.48 21.47
C LYS A 4 -2.88 8.58 21.04
N LYS A 5 -1.98 8.13 21.90
CA LYS A 5 -0.56 8.12 21.54
C LYS A 5 -0.33 7.12 20.41
N MET A 6 0.39 7.55 19.39
CA MET A 6 0.78 6.67 18.30
C MET A 6 1.73 5.61 18.81
N SER A 7 1.54 4.37 18.36
CA SER A 7 2.50 3.30 18.65
C SER A 7 3.82 3.58 17.91
N GLU A 8 4.90 2.92 18.31
CA GLU A 8 6.20 3.08 17.65
C GLU A 8 6.14 2.65 16.18
N GLU A 9 5.37 1.62 15.86
CA GLU A 9 5.15 1.19 14.48
C GLU A 9 4.42 2.25 13.66
N GLU A 10 3.39 2.86 14.24
CA GLU A 10 2.66 3.95 13.59
C GLU A 10 3.56 5.15 13.33
N LYS A 11 4.40 5.50 14.29
CA LYS A 11 5.36 6.60 14.13
C LYS A 11 6.37 6.30 13.02
N LYS A 12 6.85 5.08 12.95
CA LYS A 12 7.76 4.63 11.91
C LYS A 12 7.10 4.71 10.54
N ASP A 13 5.90 4.18 10.42
CA ASP A 13 5.12 4.21 9.19
C ASP A 13 4.81 5.64 8.77
N TRP A 14 4.45 6.50 9.72
CA TRP A 14 4.22 7.92 9.47
C TRP A 14 5.48 8.62 8.96
N ASN A 15 6.61 8.37 9.58
CA ASN A 15 7.88 8.98 9.17
C ASN A 15 8.28 8.53 7.76
N GLU A 16 8.08 7.25 7.43
CA GLU A 16 8.34 6.72 6.10
C GLU A 16 7.41 7.35 5.06
N LEU A 17 6.11 7.45 5.39
CA LEU A 17 5.13 8.09 4.53
C LEU A 17 5.47 9.57 4.29
N TYR A 18 5.80 10.27 5.35
CA TYR A 18 6.18 11.68 5.29
C TYR A 18 7.37 11.90 4.36
N SER A 19 8.43 11.12 4.56
CA SER A 19 9.64 11.19 3.73
C SER A 19 9.36 10.83 2.27
N TYR A 20 8.53 9.82 2.05
CA TYR A 20 8.16 9.37 0.70
C TYR A 20 7.40 10.45 -0.06
N VAL A 21 6.43 11.07 0.60
CA VAL A 21 5.63 12.15 0.00
C VAL A 21 6.49 13.38 -0.32
N LYS A 22 7.41 13.72 0.59
CA LYS A 22 8.38 14.80 0.33
C LYS A 22 9.20 14.52 -0.93
N GLY A 23 9.65 13.28 -1.07
CA GLY A 23 10.41 12.85 -2.25
C GLY A 23 9.60 12.96 -3.54
N LEU A 24 8.33 12.54 -3.50
CA LEU A 24 7.43 12.63 -4.66
C LEU A 24 7.18 14.08 -5.07
N MET A 25 7.01 14.97 -4.09
CA MET A 25 6.80 16.40 -4.35
C MET A 25 8.08 17.13 -4.77
N GLY A 26 9.22 16.49 -4.61
CA GLY A 26 10.51 17.09 -4.94
C GLY A 26 10.99 18.13 -3.92
N TYR A 27 10.54 18.00 -2.67
CA TYR A 27 10.96 18.91 -1.61
C TYR A 27 12.37 18.57 -1.10
N ASP A 28 13.13 19.60 -0.75
CA ASP A 28 14.46 19.43 -0.15
C ASP A 28 14.36 18.87 1.27
N ASP A 29 15.47 18.36 1.80
CA ASP A 29 15.55 17.92 3.20
C ASP A 29 15.21 19.05 4.18
N LYS A 30 15.49 20.28 3.79
CA LYS A 30 15.20 21.48 4.59
C LYS A 30 13.74 21.92 4.51
N THR A 31 13.00 21.49 3.49
CA THR A 31 11.61 21.87 3.30
C THR A 31 10.71 20.82 3.93
N SER A 32 9.89 21.23 4.88
CA SER A 32 8.90 20.34 5.50
C SER A 32 7.57 20.45 4.77
N LEU A 33 6.72 19.43 4.94
CA LEU A 33 5.34 19.48 4.46
C LEU A 33 4.60 20.58 5.22
N SER A 34 3.73 21.30 4.52
CA SER A 34 2.90 22.32 5.15
C SER A 34 1.86 21.67 6.07
N ARG A 35 1.34 22.45 7.01
CA ARG A 35 0.30 21.98 7.92
C ARG A 35 -0.91 21.43 7.15
N THR A 36 -1.31 22.11 6.07
CA THR A 36 -2.42 21.68 5.22
C THR A 36 -2.14 20.33 4.56
N GLU A 37 -0.92 20.14 4.06
CA GLU A 37 -0.51 18.87 3.45
C GLU A 37 -0.52 17.74 4.47
N VAL A 38 -0.01 17.98 5.66
CA VAL A 38 -0.01 17.00 6.75
C VAL A 38 -1.44 16.63 7.15
N LEU A 39 -2.34 17.61 7.26
CA LEU A 39 -3.74 17.36 7.60
C LEU A 39 -4.43 16.51 6.53
N LYS A 40 -4.14 16.73 5.27
CA LYS A 40 -4.69 15.93 4.17
C LYS A 40 -4.21 14.48 4.22
N LEU A 41 -2.92 14.27 4.50
CA LEU A 41 -2.36 12.92 4.66
C LEU A 41 -3.01 12.20 5.84
N LYS A 42 -3.14 12.87 6.97
CA LYS A 42 -3.80 12.29 8.15
C LYS A 42 -5.29 12.05 7.91
N GLY A 43 -5.93 12.90 7.12
CA GLY A 43 -7.33 12.73 6.74
C GLY A 43 -7.58 11.45 5.96
N LEU A 44 -6.62 10.98 5.18
CA LEU A 44 -6.73 9.72 4.46
C LEU A 44 -6.96 8.53 5.40
N THR A 45 -6.40 8.56 6.61
CA THR A 45 -6.59 7.49 7.59
C THR A 45 -8.05 7.35 8.02
N ARG A 46 -8.80 8.44 7.97
CA ARG A 46 -10.22 8.48 8.36
C ARG A 46 -11.16 8.31 7.17
N GLY A 47 -10.62 8.14 5.97
CA GLY A 47 -11.44 8.10 4.77
C GLY A 47 -12.02 9.45 4.38
N GLN A 48 -11.47 10.54 4.93
CA GLN A 48 -11.87 11.90 4.56
C GLN A 48 -11.17 12.29 3.27
N PHE A 49 -11.82 12.02 2.16
CA PHE A 49 -11.25 12.24 0.85
C PHE A 49 -11.61 13.62 0.31
N ILE A 50 -10.66 14.26 -0.36
CA ILE A 50 -10.87 15.55 -1.00
C ILE A 50 -11.95 15.45 -2.08
N ALA A 51 -11.99 14.32 -2.79
CA ALA A 51 -12.96 14.08 -3.86
C ALA A 51 -14.38 13.85 -3.33
N ASN A 52 -14.50 13.52 -2.05
CA ASN A 52 -15.78 13.23 -1.44
C ASN A 52 -16.14 14.32 -0.43
N ASN A 53 -16.99 15.25 -0.87
CA ASN A 53 -17.42 16.36 -0.02
C ASN A 53 -18.30 15.93 1.15
N ASN A 54 -18.79 14.71 1.14
CA ASN A 54 -19.51 14.13 2.27
C ASN A 54 -18.50 13.61 3.27
N GLN A 55 -18.36 14.27 4.40
CA GLN A 55 -17.46 13.93 5.49
C GLN A 55 -17.90 12.64 6.22
N GLN A 56 -18.26 11.61 5.49
CA GLN A 56 -18.59 10.34 6.11
C GLN A 56 -17.31 9.52 6.23
N GLU A 57 -17.01 9.09 7.45
CA GLU A 57 -15.96 8.13 7.70
C GLU A 57 -16.34 6.82 7.01
N LEU A 58 -15.77 6.60 5.85
CA LEU A 58 -16.07 5.42 5.05
C LEU A 58 -15.15 4.25 5.38
N ALA A 59 -13.98 4.53 5.94
CA ALA A 59 -13.01 3.50 6.28
C ALA A 59 -11.90 4.05 7.18
N GLU A 60 -11.28 3.17 7.92
CA GLU A 60 -10.10 3.49 8.72
C GLU A 60 -8.89 2.83 8.07
N TYR A 61 -7.97 3.65 7.56
CA TYR A 61 -6.74 3.19 6.91
C TYR A 61 -5.54 3.44 7.80
N SER A 62 -4.61 2.49 7.84
CA SER A 62 -3.34 2.67 8.55
C SER A 62 -2.36 3.49 7.69
N PHE A 63 -1.36 4.09 8.32
CA PHE A 63 -0.29 4.78 7.59
C PHE A 63 0.46 3.83 6.65
N TYR A 64 0.60 2.57 7.03
CA TYR A 64 1.21 1.54 6.19
C TYR A 64 0.41 1.33 4.90
N GLU A 65 -0.91 1.20 5.00
CA GLU A 65 -1.78 1.04 3.84
C GLU A 65 -1.69 2.24 2.90
N ILE A 66 -1.64 3.45 3.46
CA ILE A 66 -1.50 4.69 2.70
C ILE A 66 -0.13 4.73 2.01
N LEU A 67 0.94 4.39 2.72
CA LEU A 67 2.29 4.35 2.17
C LEU A 67 2.38 3.38 1.00
N VAL A 68 1.84 2.18 1.14
CA VAL A 68 1.81 1.17 0.07
C VAL A 68 1.04 1.70 -1.13
N THR A 69 -0.08 2.39 -0.90
CA THR A 69 -0.87 2.98 -1.97
C THR A 69 -0.08 4.04 -2.75
N PHE A 70 0.67 4.90 -2.05
CA PHE A 70 1.56 5.85 -2.70
C PHE A 70 2.61 5.16 -3.56
N LYS A 71 3.19 4.08 -3.06
CA LYS A 71 4.20 3.31 -3.80
C LYS A 71 3.60 2.65 -5.05
N VAL A 72 2.39 2.11 -4.93
CA VAL A 72 1.67 1.51 -6.07
C VAL A 72 1.34 2.56 -7.12
N CYS A 73 0.95 3.75 -6.70
CA CYS A 73 0.55 4.85 -7.58
C CYS A 73 1.72 5.72 -8.05
N LYS A 74 2.94 5.42 -7.64
CA LYS A 74 4.12 6.24 -7.90
C LYS A 74 4.26 6.65 -9.36
N PHE A 75 4.16 5.70 -10.27
CA PHE A 75 4.34 5.97 -11.71
C PHE A 75 3.22 6.84 -12.27
N ASP A 76 2.00 6.61 -11.85
CA ASP A 76 0.86 7.41 -12.26
C ASP A 76 0.98 8.85 -11.76
N ILE A 77 1.44 9.01 -10.52
CA ILE A 77 1.67 10.33 -9.91
C ILE A 77 2.76 11.08 -10.69
N ILE A 78 3.88 10.43 -10.93
CA ILE A 78 5.02 11.05 -11.64
C ILE A 78 4.62 11.40 -13.08
N ARG A 79 3.91 10.52 -13.75
CA ARG A 79 3.41 10.76 -15.10
C ARG A 79 2.47 11.97 -15.13
N GLY A 80 1.56 12.05 -14.17
CA GLY A 80 0.65 13.18 -14.04
C GLY A 80 1.38 14.49 -13.75
N PHE A 81 2.41 14.44 -12.94
CA PHE A 81 3.23 15.64 -12.64
C PHE A 81 3.96 16.16 -13.87
N ARG A 82 4.39 15.27 -14.74
CA ARG A 82 5.07 15.65 -15.99
C ARG A 82 4.10 16.15 -17.06
N SER A 83 2.90 15.59 -17.10
CA SER A 83 1.90 15.88 -18.12
C SER A 83 1.08 17.13 -17.85
N ASN A 84 1.01 17.55 -16.60
CA ASN A 84 0.17 18.68 -16.18
C ASN A 84 1.02 19.81 -15.59
N SER A 85 0.57 21.04 -15.79
CA SER A 85 1.16 22.18 -15.09
C SER A 85 0.26 22.56 -13.92
N PHE A 86 0.86 22.85 -12.78
CA PHE A 86 0.14 23.17 -11.54
C PHE A 86 0.37 24.61 -11.14
N LYS A 87 -0.70 25.27 -10.70
CA LYS A 87 -0.65 26.68 -10.28
C LYS A 87 0.12 26.86 -8.98
N SER A 88 0.14 25.84 -8.12
CA SER A 88 0.80 25.90 -6.81
C SER A 88 1.16 24.51 -6.34
N ASN A 89 2.00 24.42 -5.32
CA ASN A 89 2.34 23.16 -4.67
C ASN A 89 1.09 22.51 -4.04
N GLY A 90 0.18 23.31 -3.52
CA GLY A 90 -1.09 22.82 -2.98
C GLY A 90 -1.95 22.13 -4.03
N HIS A 91 -2.02 22.71 -5.23
CA HIS A 91 -2.74 22.12 -6.34
C HIS A 91 -2.13 20.79 -6.80
N LYS A 92 -0.80 20.76 -6.88
CA LYS A 92 -0.02 19.56 -7.20
C LYS A 92 -0.26 18.47 -6.15
N PHE A 93 -0.22 18.84 -4.88
CA PHE A 93 -0.46 17.93 -3.76
C PHE A 93 -1.88 17.34 -3.81
N ASN A 94 -2.89 18.19 -4.06
CA ASN A 94 -4.28 17.73 -4.18
C ASN A 94 -4.46 16.73 -5.33
N TYR A 95 -3.78 16.95 -6.44
CA TYR A 95 -3.79 16.03 -7.58
C TYR A 95 -3.25 14.66 -7.18
N MET A 96 -2.13 14.64 -6.48
CA MET A 96 -1.52 13.42 -5.96
C MET A 96 -2.47 12.69 -5.00
N ILE A 97 -3.06 13.41 -4.06
CA ILE A 97 -3.98 12.86 -3.07
C ILE A 97 -5.21 12.24 -3.74
N LYS A 98 -5.76 12.86 -4.78
CA LYS A 98 -6.90 12.30 -5.51
C LYS A 98 -6.58 10.95 -6.15
N ILE A 99 -5.39 10.80 -6.70
CA ILE A 99 -4.95 9.51 -7.27
C ILE A 99 -4.90 8.45 -6.17
N VAL A 100 -4.32 8.78 -5.04
CA VAL A 100 -4.18 7.86 -3.89
C VAL A 100 -5.55 7.49 -3.33
N GLU A 101 -6.44 8.47 -3.13
CA GLU A 101 -7.79 8.24 -2.65
C GLU A 101 -8.53 7.19 -3.48
N GLY A 102 -8.42 7.31 -4.79
CA GLY A 102 -9.09 6.39 -5.72
C GLY A 102 -8.56 4.97 -5.69
N ASN A 103 -7.38 4.76 -5.14
CA ASN A 103 -6.72 3.44 -5.13
C ASN A 103 -6.64 2.81 -3.74
N LEU A 104 -6.94 3.55 -2.67
CA LEU A 104 -6.82 3.06 -1.29
C LEU A 104 -7.61 1.78 -1.03
N SER A 105 -8.86 1.73 -1.43
CA SER A 105 -9.71 0.56 -1.20
C SER A 105 -9.20 -0.66 -1.95
N THR A 106 -8.76 -0.49 -3.18
CA THR A 106 -8.21 -1.57 -4.01
C THR A 106 -6.92 -2.13 -3.40
N VAL A 107 -6.03 -1.25 -2.96
CA VAL A 107 -4.77 -1.66 -2.33
C VAL A 107 -5.06 -2.37 -1.01
N ARG A 108 -6.00 -1.87 -0.22
CA ARG A 108 -6.41 -2.51 1.03
C ARG A 108 -6.90 -3.94 0.80
N GLU A 109 -7.73 -4.13 -0.20
CA GLU A 109 -8.24 -5.47 -0.54
C GLU A 109 -7.12 -6.40 -0.99
N ARG A 110 -6.18 -5.90 -1.78
CA ARG A 110 -4.99 -6.67 -2.19
C ARG A 110 -4.13 -7.08 -1.01
N LEU A 111 -3.92 -6.16 -0.07
CA LEU A 111 -3.16 -6.44 1.15
C LEU A 111 -3.87 -7.48 2.02
N LYS A 112 -5.19 -7.39 2.16
CA LYS A 112 -5.98 -8.39 2.89
C LYS A 112 -5.91 -9.77 2.24
N SER A 113 -6.04 -9.83 0.93
CA SER A 113 -5.95 -11.09 0.18
C SER A 113 -4.57 -11.72 0.33
N ARG A 114 -3.52 -10.91 0.26
CA ARG A 114 -2.15 -11.37 0.46
C ARG A 114 -1.94 -11.92 1.88
N LYS A 115 -2.44 -11.20 2.88
CA LYS A 115 -2.35 -11.62 4.27
C LYS A 115 -3.08 -12.94 4.51
N GLN A 116 -4.28 -13.10 3.94
CA GLN A 116 -5.04 -14.33 4.01
C GLN A 116 -4.31 -15.49 3.32
N ALA A 117 -3.68 -15.24 2.18
CA ALA A 117 -2.89 -16.23 1.48
C ALA A 117 -1.68 -16.66 2.31
N GLU A 118 -0.99 -15.72 2.96
CA GLU A 118 0.13 -16.01 3.86
C GLU A 118 -0.33 -16.83 5.07
N GLN A 119 -1.46 -16.50 5.67
CA GLN A 119 -2.05 -17.25 6.78
C GLN A 119 -2.43 -18.67 6.37
N LYS A 120 -2.98 -18.86 5.17
CA LYS A 120 -3.27 -20.18 4.62
C LYS A 120 -2.00 -21.01 4.41
N MET A 121 -0.95 -20.38 3.91
CA MET A 121 0.35 -21.01 3.73
C MET A 121 0.95 -21.45 5.07
N GLU A 122 0.88 -20.58 6.08
CA GLU A 122 1.35 -20.92 7.44
C GLU A 122 0.58 -22.10 8.01
N SER A 123 -0.74 -22.13 7.85
CA SER A 123 -1.56 -23.27 8.32
C SER A 123 -1.27 -24.55 7.54
N ILE A 124 -0.89 -24.45 6.27
CA ILE A 124 -0.48 -25.59 5.46
C ILE A 124 0.91 -26.08 5.88
N GLU A 125 1.83 -25.19 6.22
CA GLU A 125 3.17 -25.56 6.75
C GLU A 125 3.06 -26.34 8.04
N VAL A 126 2.05 -26.07 8.85
CA VAL A 126 1.81 -26.75 10.11
C VAL A 126 1.33 -28.22 9.88
N THR A 127 0.74 -28.55 8.75
CA THR A 127 0.20 -29.91 8.46
C THR A 127 1.11 -30.80 7.62
N GLU A 128 2.24 -30.55 7.57
CA GLU A 128 3.25 -30.60 7.06
C GLU A 128 4.20 -31.46 6.39
N GLU A 129 5.17 -32.01 6.88
CA GLU A 129 6.24 -32.83 6.34
C GLU A 129 5.76 -34.05 5.54
N SER A 130 4.68 -34.69 5.99
CA SER A 130 4.08 -35.83 5.30
C SER A 130 3.42 -35.43 3.97
N ALA A 131 2.76 -34.27 3.93
CA ALA A 131 2.13 -33.75 2.72
C ALA A 131 3.20 -33.35 1.68
N ILE A 132 4.28 -32.72 2.10
CA ILE A 132 5.39 -32.33 1.23
C ILE A 132 6.06 -33.56 0.62
N LYS A 133 6.32 -34.59 1.41
CA LYS A 133 6.87 -35.85 0.93
C LYS A 133 5.97 -36.52 -0.09
N TYR A 134 4.66 -36.49 0.11
CA TYR A 134 3.68 -37.06 -0.80
C TYR A 134 3.66 -36.34 -2.15
N VAL A 135 3.66 -35.01 -2.14
CA VAL A 135 3.68 -34.18 -3.35
C VAL A 135 4.96 -34.39 -4.15
N ASN A 136 6.11 -34.45 -3.48
CA ASN A 136 7.39 -34.69 -4.13
C ASN A 136 7.46 -36.08 -4.78
N LYS A 137 6.89 -37.09 -4.15
CA LYS A 137 6.80 -38.44 -4.71
C LYS A 137 5.97 -38.46 -5.99
N ASN A 138 4.85 -37.78 -6.01
CA ASN A 138 3.98 -37.68 -7.18
C ASN A 138 4.63 -36.91 -8.33
N LYS A 139 5.35 -35.84 -8.04
CA LYS A 139 6.10 -35.07 -9.05
C LYS A 139 7.20 -35.90 -9.71
N LYS A 140 7.92 -36.72 -8.95
CA LYS A 140 8.94 -37.63 -9.52
C LYS A 140 8.33 -38.66 -10.44
N LYS A 141 7.20 -39.26 -10.09
CA LYS A 141 6.51 -40.22 -10.93
C LYS A 141 6.02 -39.59 -12.23
N ARG A 142 5.50 -38.35 -12.19
CA ARG A 142 5.07 -37.62 -13.37
C ARG A 142 6.22 -37.29 -14.31
N LYS A 143 7.37 -36.88 -13.77
CA LYS A 143 8.57 -36.61 -14.57
C LYS A 143 9.07 -37.84 -15.29
N ASN A 144 9.09 -38.98 -14.62
CA ASN A 144 9.53 -40.24 -15.19
C ASN A 144 8.62 -40.69 -16.35
N LYS A 145 7.29 -40.56 -16.19
CA LYS A 145 6.34 -40.85 -17.25
C LYS A 145 6.50 -39.95 -18.46
N LEU A 146 6.78 -38.66 -18.24
CA LEU A 146 7.01 -37.72 -19.33
C LEU A 146 8.30 -38.02 -20.10
N LEU A 147 9.34 -38.42 -19.39
CA LEU A 147 10.61 -38.81 -19.98
C LEU A 147 10.46 -40.11 -20.80
N GLU A 148 9.72 -41.08 -20.31
CA GLU A 148 9.43 -42.32 -21.02
C GLU A 148 8.58 -42.06 -22.26
N GLY A 149 7.69 -41.08 -22.24
CA GLY A 149 6.86 -40.68 -23.37
C GLY A 149 7.57 -39.91 -24.46
N ILE A 150 8.79 -39.41 -24.21
CA ILE A 150 9.59 -38.63 -25.16
C ILE A 150 10.54 -39.53 -25.98
N GLU A 151 10.78 -40.72 -25.50
CA GLU A 151 11.51 -41.72 -26.28
C GLU A 151 10.59 -42.29 -27.36
#